data_cc3ed94ae03cdddc5be09d74e1ef1e06
#
_entry.id   cc3ed94ae03cdddc5be09d74e1ef1e06
#
_cell.length_a   1.000
_cell.length_b   1.000
_cell.length_c   1.000
_cell.angle_alpha   90.00
_cell.angle_beta   90.00
_cell.angle_gamma   90.00
#
_symmetry.space_group_name_H-M   'P 1'
#
loop_
_entity.id
_entity.type
_entity.pdbx_description
1 polymer ?
#
loop_
_entity_poly.entity_id
_entity_poly.type
_entity_poly.pdbx_seq_one_letter_code
_entity_poly.pdbx_strand_id
1 'polypeptide(L)'
;MLGQKPDEWLHNAERDFKNPELWFRNRTWTYPELEAHRGKAFEQYLTIEERTARASRCRAALDVMAAAYQRAKVDVAIILGKDQKEIFPQLSPSIAIYSGKEVHNGPPQRKVYAPDHHVVHQCHPELATYLLTAFQAQGFDMCNLEDWPENVWMEKQMKQKADYPVVPHAYSFVYHQIMSDNPPPHVPVLMNLFYPPTQPSMARCIQFGDVLRDAIEAWPEDVRVAVIASGGLSHFVNDEEFDQDILQKLANYDYEGLSAIPNGWFQSGTSEIKIYSTVMKALQHTGAQMTLVDYVPCWRTAAGTGEGMGFMYWNPEE
;
A
#
# COMPACT_ATOMS: atom_id res chain seq x y z
N MET A 1 6.33 -10.03 -3.63
CA MET A 1 7.04 -11.03 -2.80
C MET A 1 6.16 -11.51 -1.66
N LEU A 2 5.49 -10.61 -0.96
CA LEU A 2 4.57 -11.00 0.11
C LEU A 2 3.50 -11.95 -0.43
N GLY A 3 3.37 -13.12 0.23
CA GLY A 3 2.45 -14.19 -0.16
C GLY A 3 2.90 -15.10 -1.30
N GLN A 4 3.98 -14.79 -2.02
CA GLN A 4 4.60 -15.74 -2.96
C GLN A 4 5.38 -16.82 -2.20
N LYS A 5 5.48 -18.00 -2.79
CA LYS A 5 6.38 -19.03 -2.24
C LYS A 5 7.84 -18.58 -2.31
N PRO A 6 8.68 -18.94 -1.34
CA PRO A 6 10.09 -18.50 -1.29
C PRO A 6 10.90 -18.83 -2.55
N ASP A 7 10.62 -19.94 -3.21
CA ASP A 7 11.26 -20.34 -4.48
C ASP A 7 10.86 -19.44 -5.66
N GLU A 8 9.67 -18.83 -5.62
CA GLU A 8 9.17 -17.94 -6.67
C GLU A 8 9.78 -16.53 -6.59
N TRP A 9 10.42 -16.14 -5.49
CA TRP A 9 10.94 -14.78 -5.31
C TRP A 9 11.97 -14.41 -6.36
N LEU A 10 12.82 -15.35 -6.75
CA LEU A 10 13.87 -15.12 -7.74
C LEU A 10 13.35 -15.00 -9.18
N HIS A 11 12.12 -15.42 -9.46
CA HIS A 11 11.51 -15.26 -10.79
C HIS A 11 11.38 -13.78 -11.20
N ASN A 12 11.28 -12.89 -10.22
CA ASN A 12 11.22 -11.44 -10.48
C ASN A 12 12.61 -10.82 -10.72
N ALA A 13 13.70 -11.51 -10.37
CA ALA A 13 15.07 -11.00 -10.53
C ALA A 13 15.41 -10.69 -12.00
N GLU A 14 14.91 -11.49 -12.95
CA GLU A 14 15.13 -11.22 -14.38
C GLU A 14 14.55 -9.87 -14.83
N ARG A 15 13.48 -9.42 -14.22
CA ARG A 15 12.88 -8.11 -14.50
C ARG A 15 13.79 -7.00 -13.97
N ASP A 16 14.38 -7.19 -12.80
CA ASP A 16 15.29 -6.23 -12.18
C ASP A 16 16.59 -6.12 -13.00
N PHE A 17 17.14 -7.23 -13.49
CA PHE A 17 18.33 -7.23 -14.35
C PHE A 17 18.13 -6.44 -15.66
N LYS A 18 16.92 -6.39 -16.15
CA LYS A 18 16.53 -5.71 -17.40
C LYS A 18 15.95 -4.30 -17.17
N ASN A 19 15.71 -3.92 -15.93
CA ASN A 19 15.12 -2.62 -15.62
C ASN A 19 16.15 -1.50 -15.78
N PRO A 20 15.96 -0.55 -16.68
CA PRO A 20 16.88 0.56 -16.88
C PRO A 20 16.76 1.63 -15.78
N GLU A 21 15.71 1.58 -14.95
CA GLU A 21 15.34 2.63 -13.98
C GLU A 21 15.05 2.04 -12.60
N LEU A 22 16.07 1.45 -11.98
CA LEU A 22 16.01 1.05 -10.57
C LEU A 22 16.21 2.28 -9.70
N TRP A 23 15.13 2.77 -9.08
CA TRP A 23 15.20 3.92 -8.18
C TRP A 23 15.85 3.53 -6.86
N PHE A 24 16.92 4.24 -6.49
CA PHE A 24 17.60 4.11 -5.21
C PHE A 24 18.21 5.47 -4.83
N ARG A 25 17.80 6.02 -3.69
CA ARG A 25 18.30 7.27 -3.10
C ARG A 25 18.36 8.44 -4.09
N ASN A 26 17.19 8.90 -4.54
CA ASN A 26 17.03 10.09 -5.38
C ASN A 26 17.61 10.01 -6.80
N ARG A 27 17.93 8.82 -7.29
CA ARG A 27 18.38 8.62 -8.69
C ARG A 27 18.00 7.24 -9.23
N THR A 28 18.04 7.11 -10.54
CA THR A 28 17.90 5.83 -11.23
C THR A 28 19.27 5.18 -11.47
N TRP A 29 19.25 3.87 -11.49
CA TRP A 29 20.39 3.01 -11.72
C TRP A 29 20.01 1.91 -12.72
N THR A 30 20.94 1.52 -13.57
CA THR A 30 20.86 0.20 -14.20
C THR A 30 21.30 -0.87 -13.19
N TYR A 31 20.92 -2.12 -13.41
CA TYR A 31 21.32 -3.19 -12.48
C TYR A 31 22.84 -3.32 -12.33
N PRO A 32 23.66 -3.31 -13.42
CA PRO A 32 25.13 -3.36 -13.31
C PRO A 32 25.73 -2.19 -12.49
N GLU A 33 25.21 -0.97 -12.67
CA GLU A 33 25.65 0.19 -11.89
C GLU A 33 25.30 0.05 -10.41
N LEU A 34 24.08 -0.44 -10.11
CA LEU A 34 23.63 -0.67 -8.75
C LEU A 34 24.47 -1.77 -8.07
N GLU A 35 24.77 -2.86 -8.77
CA GLU A 35 25.61 -3.94 -8.27
C GLU A 35 27.05 -3.46 -8.04
N ALA A 36 27.61 -2.66 -8.95
CA ALA A 36 28.92 -2.06 -8.76
C ALA A 36 28.98 -1.10 -7.56
N HIS A 37 27.89 -0.35 -7.32
CA HIS A 37 27.80 0.58 -6.20
C HIS A 37 27.63 -0.11 -4.84
N ARG A 38 26.76 -1.12 -4.77
CA ARG A 38 26.40 -1.82 -3.51
C ARG A 38 27.22 -3.08 -3.27
N GLY A 39 27.98 -3.52 -4.26
CA GLY A 39 28.64 -4.83 -4.28
C GLY A 39 27.60 -5.95 -4.28
N LYS A 40 28.06 -7.15 -3.93
CA LYS A 40 27.19 -8.33 -3.75
C LYS A 40 26.80 -8.54 -2.29
N ALA A 41 26.56 -7.46 -1.55
CA ALA A 41 26.37 -7.49 -0.11
C ALA A 41 25.17 -8.38 0.31
N PHE A 42 24.19 -8.57 -0.57
CA PHE A 42 22.95 -9.29 -0.28
C PHE A 42 22.93 -10.74 -0.79
N GLU A 43 23.99 -11.20 -1.47
CA GLU A 43 24.08 -12.56 -2.05
C GLU A 43 23.85 -13.65 -1.00
N GLN A 44 24.38 -13.47 0.21
CA GLN A 44 24.22 -14.40 1.33
C GLN A 44 22.78 -14.63 1.77
N TYR A 45 21.89 -13.67 1.48
CA TYR A 45 20.47 -13.73 1.87
C TYR A 45 19.56 -14.31 0.77
N LEU A 46 20.13 -14.77 -0.36
CA LEU A 46 19.37 -15.31 -1.48
C LEU A 46 19.17 -16.83 -1.39
N THR A 47 19.65 -17.48 -0.34
CA THR A 47 19.46 -18.93 -0.16
C THR A 47 17.98 -19.24 0.09
N ILE A 48 17.56 -20.49 -0.16
CA ILE A 48 16.17 -20.89 0.05
C ILE A 48 15.80 -20.83 1.56
N GLU A 49 16.76 -21.12 2.43
CA GLU A 49 16.60 -21.09 3.88
C GLU A 49 16.30 -19.65 4.35
N GLU A 50 17.08 -18.65 3.91
CA GLU A 50 16.90 -17.26 4.24
C GLU A 50 15.56 -16.73 3.73
N ARG A 51 15.20 -17.02 2.48
CA ARG A 51 13.93 -16.62 1.91
C ARG A 51 12.74 -17.27 2.63
N THR A 52 12.88 -18.54 3.01
CA THR A 52 11.84 -19.26 3.78
C THR A 52 11.66 -18.64 5.16
N ALA A 53 12.76 -18.33 5.86
CA ALA A 53 12.71 -17.68 7.17
C ALA A 53 12.02 -16.32 7.08
N ARG A 54 12.34 -15.50 6.08
CA ARG A 54 11.70 -14.18 5.85
C ARG A 54 10.23 -14.29 5.48
N ALA A 55 9.88 -15.23 4.59
CA ALA A 55 8.48 -15.50 4.25
C ALA A 55 7.66 -15.92 5.48
N SER A 56 8.25 -16.76 6.36
CA SER A 56 7.60 -17.17 7.59
C SER A 56 7.39 -16.01 8.57
N ARG A 57 8.38 -15.10 8.68
CA ARG A 57 8.23 -13.86 9.47
C ARG A 57 7.11 -12.97 8.92
N CYS A 58 7.10 -12.75 7.60
CA CYS A 58 6.01 -11.98 6.97
C CYS A 58 4.64 -12.60 7.23
N ARG A 59 4.53 -13.94 7.15
CA ARG A 59 3.25 -14.62 7.46
C ARG A 59 2.84 -14.42 8.91
N ALA A 60 3.74 -14.63 9.85
CA ALA A 60 3.47 -14.41 11.27
C ALA A 60 3.06 -12.96 11.57
N ALA A 61 3.72 -11.98 10.93
CA ALA A 61 3.36 -10.56 11.08
C ALA A 61 1.95 -10.27 10.53
N LEU A 62 1.58 -10.83 9.37
CA LEU A 62 0.22 -10.70 8.83
C LEU A 62 -0.83 -11.31 9.76
N ASP A 63 -0.54 -12.45 10.37
CA ASP A 63 -1.46 -13.10 11.32
C ASP A 63 -1.68 -12.21 12.57
N VAL A 64 -0.62 -11.55 13.06
CA VAL A 64 -0.72 -10.56 14.16
C VAL A 64 -1.55 -9.35 13.72
N MET A 65 -1.31 -8.81 12.51
CA MET A 65 -2.08 -7.68 11.96
C MET A 65 -3.57 -8.03 11.82
N ALA A 66 -3.88 -9.20 11.26
CA ALA A 66 -5.26 -9.68 11.13
C ALA A 66 -5.93 -9.84 12.50
N ALA A 67 -5.22 -10.39 13.50
CA ALA A 67 -5.74 -10.51 14.86
C ALA A 67 -5.97 -9.13 15.51
N ALA A 68 -5.08 -8.15 15.32
CA ALA A 68 -5.28 -6.79 15.80
C ALA A 68 -6.50 -6.14 15.14
N TYR A 69 -6.65 -6.29 13.82
CA TYR A 69 -7.83 -5.82 13.11
C TYR A 69 -9.14 -6.42 13.67
N GLN A 70 -9.19 -7.73 13.90
CA GLN A 70 -10.37 -8.40 14.47
C GLN A 70 -10.70 -7.89 15.90
N ARG A 71 -9.68 -7.63 16.73
CA ARG A 71 -9.89 -7.07 18.08
C ARG A 71 -10.47 -5.66 18.04
N ALA A 72 -10.11 -4.87 17.04
CA ALA A 72 -10.57 -3.48 16.89
C ALA A 72 -12.09 -3.36 16.63
N LYS A 73 -12.76 -4.44 16.20
CA LYS A 73 -14.22 -4.47 15.95
C LYS A 73 -14.68 -3.31 15.07
N VAL A 74 -14.04 -3.18 13.93
CA VAL A 74 -14.24 -2.09 12.97
C VAL A 74 -15.61 -2.18 12.32
N ASP A 75 -16.36 -1.08 12.30
CA ASP A 75 -17.66 -0.95 11.65
C ASP A 75 -17.54 -0.48 10.20
N VAL A 76 -16.53 0.37 9.90
CA VAL A 76 -16.26 0.92 8.58
C VAL A 76 -14.75 0.99 8.33
N ALA A 77 -14.30 0.69 7.12
CA ALA A 77 -12.90 0.81 6.75
C ALA A 77 -12.69 1.83 5.62
N ILE A 78 -11.62 2.63 5.73
CA ILE A 78 -11.11 3.49 4.66
C ILE A 78 -9.76 2.92 4.25
N ILE A 79 -9.65 2.43 3.02
CA ILE A 79 -8.46 1.71 2.56
C ILE A 79 -7.75 2.55 1.51
N LEU A 80 -6.54 3.03 1.86
CA LEU A 80 -5.68 3.78 0.97
C LEU A 80 -4.74 2.82 0.23
N GLY A 81 -4.79 2.88 -1.10
CA GLY A 81 -3.95 2.07 -1.97
C GLY A 81 -3.52 2.86 -3.20
N LYS A 82 -2.62 2.29 -3.99
CA LYS A 82 -2.26 2.88 -5.27
C LYS A 82 -2.80 2.03 -6.41
N ASP A 83 -3.14 2.70 -7.52
CA ASP A 83 -3.38 2.05 -8.80
C ASP A 83 -2.05 1.84 -9.55
N GLN A 84 -1.77 0.61 -9.96
CA GLN A 84 -0.61 0.29 -10.80
C GLN A 84 -1.02 0.14 -12.28
N LYS A 85 -1.88 1.04 -12.77
CA LYS A 85 -2.54 0.95 -14.08
C LYS A 85 -3.52 -0.22 -14.21
N GLU A 86 -3.98 -0.73 -13.08
CA GLU A 86 -5.00 -1.79 -13.05
C GLU A 86 -6.39 -1.22 -13.35
N ILE A 87 -6.65 0.01 -12.88
CA ILE A 87 -7.91 0.72 -13.05
C ILE A 87 -7.78 1.82 -14.11
N PHE A 88 -6.74 2.64 -14.03
CA PHE A 88 -6.53 3.79 -14.89
C PHE A 88 -5.36 3.59 -15.87
N PRO A 89 -5.52 2.78 -16.94
CA PRO A 89 -4.41 2.49 -17.85
C PRO A 89 -3.96 3.73 -18.63
N GLN A 90 -4.85 4.70 -18.85
CA GLN A 90 -4.60 5.92 -19.63
C GLN A 90 -4.72 7.22 -18.83
N LEU A 91 -5.18 7.15 -17.60
CA LEU A 91 -5.34 8.28 -16.70
C LEU A 91 -4.44 8.11 -15.48
N SER A 92 -4.16 9.20 -14.79
CA SER A 92 -3.45 9.17 -13.50
C SER A 92 -4.01 10.29 -12.62
N PRO A 93 -5.25 10.14 -12.09
CA PRO A 93 -5.80 11.08 -11.14
C PRO A 93 -4.91 11.10 -9.90
N SER A 94 -4.61 12.28 -9.36
CA SER A 94 -3.75 12.40 -8.18
C SER A 94 -4.32 11.60 -7.00
N ILE A 95 -5.60 11.81 -6.73
CA ILE A 95 -6.35 11.07 -5.71
C ILE A 95 -7.78 10.83 -6.21
N ALA A 96 -8.27 9.60 -6.08
CA ALA A 96 -9.64 9.24 -6.37
C ALA A 96 -10.27 8.53 -5.16
N ILE A 97 -11.57 8.75 -4.93
CA ILE A 97 -12.37 8.00 -3.96
C ILE A 97 -13.44 7.23 -4.72
N TYR A 98 -13.56 5.95 -4.42
CA TYR A 98 -14.60 5.11 -4.97
C TYR A 98 -15.90 5.30 -4.19
N SER A 99 -16.96 5.75 -4.88
CA SER A 99 -18.28 6.00 -4.31
C SER A 99 -19.35 5.00 -4.78
N GLY A 100 -18.96 3.96 -5.49
CA GLY A 100 -19.87 2.89 -5.87
C GLY A 100 -20.32 2.03 -4.68
N LYS A 101 -21.31 1.18 -4.91
CA LYS A 101 -21.96 0.39 -3.85
C LYS A 101 -21.18 -0.87 -3.47
N GLU A 102 -20.45 -1.44 -4.40
CA GLU A 102 -19.80 -2.72 -4.21
C GLU A 102 -18.53 -2.85 -5.05
N VAL A 103 -17.65 -3.74 -4.64
CA VAL A 103 -16.45 -4.14 -5.37
C VAL A 103 -16.42 -5.64 -5.53
N HIS A 104 -15.82 -6.08 -6.64
CA HIS A 104 -15.70 -7.50 -6.98
C HIS A 104 -14.27 -7.98 -6.75
N ASN A 105 -14.10 -9.12 -6.09
CA ASN A 105 -12.81 -9.77 -5.86
C ASN A 105 -12.87 -11.25 -6.27
N GLY A 106 -11.71 -11.87 -6.44
CA GLY A 106 -11.59 -13.26 -6.89
C GLY A 106 -10.83 -13.38 -8.20
N PRO A 107 -10.96 -14.51 -8.94
CA PRO A 107 -10.28 -14.71 -10.21
C PRO A 107 -10.63 -13.61 -11.25
N PRO A 108 -9.67 -13.13 -12.06
CA PRO A 108 -8.32 -13.66 -12.27
C PRO A 108 -7.24 -13.13 -11.32
N GLN A 109 -7.58 -12.49 -10.22
CA GLN A 109 -6.61 -12.04 -9.24
C GLN A 109 -5.81 -13.23 -8.68
N ARG A 110 -4.55 -12.99 -8.32
CA ARG A 110 -3.70 -14.07 -7.78
C ARG A 110 -4.24 -14.57 -6.44
N LYS A 111 -4.14 -15.87 -6.19
CA LYS A 111 -4.59 -16.52 -4.94
C LYS A 111 -4.02 -15.92 -3.65
N VAL A 112 -2.89 -15.27 -3.72
CA VAL A 112 -2.30 -14.54 -2.59
C VAL A 112 -3.04 -13.24 -2.27
N TYR A 113 -3.77 -12.70 -3.23
CA TYR A 113 -4.50 -11.45 -3.09
C TYR A 113 -6.02 -11.65 -2.98
N ALA A 114 -6.53 -12.81 -3.38
CA ALA A 114 -7.96 -13.02 -3.47
C ALA A 114 -8.34 -14.49 -3.26
N PRO A 115 -9.60 -14.78 -2.86
CA PRO A 115 -10.11 -16.14 -2.84
C PRO A 115 -10.14 -16.75 -4.24
N ASP A 116 -10.29 -18.06 -4.32
CA ASP A 116 -10.31 -18.81 -5.57
C ASP A 116 -11.68 -18.81 -6.29
N HIS A 117 -12.62 -18.06 -5.75
CA HIS A 117 -13.97 -17.85 -6.29
C HIS A 117 -14.35 -16.37 -6.24
N HIS A 118 -15.36 -16.01 -7.03
CA HIS A 118 -15.89 -14.64 -7.08
C HIS A 118 -16.61 -14.31 -5.77
N VAL A 119 -16.27 -13.16 -5.21
CA VAL A 119 -16.94 -12.56 -4.05
C VAL A 119 -17.25 -11.09 -4.32
N VAL A 120 -18.31 -10.58 -3.68
CA VAL A 120 -18.72 -9.20 -3.75
C VAL A 120 -18.65 -8.60 -2.35
N HIS A 121 -17.98 -7.47 -2.19
CA HIS A 121 -17.87 -6.76 -0.92
C HIS A 121 -18.61 -5.42 -1.00
N GLN A 122 -19.35 -5.08 0.05
CA GLN A 122 -20.13 -3.85 0.11
C GLN A 122 -19.23 -2.65 0.43
N CYS A 123 -19.39 -1.57 -0.32
CA CYS A 123 -18.77 -0.28 -0.05
C CYS A 123 -19.71 0.63 0.77
N HIS A 124 -19.23 1.82 1.09
CA HIS A 124 -19.98 2.83 1.84
C HIS A 124 -20.13 4.12 1.02
N PRO A 125 -21.07 4.18 0.05
CA PRO A 125 -21.23 5.31 -0.86
C PRO A 125 -21.50 6.64 -0.17
N GLU A 126 -22.28 6.62 0.92
CA GLU A 126 -22.65 7.81 1.68
C GLU A 126 -21.42 8.45 2.34
N LEU A 127 -20.59 7.64 3.00
CA LEU A 127 -19.32 8.11 3.57
C LEU A 127 -18.35 8.57 2.47
N ALA A 128 -18.27 7.83 1.36
CA ALA A 128 -17.41 8.22 0.22
C ALA A 128 -17.79 9.60 -0.34
N THR A 129 -19.08 9.85 -0.54
CA THR A 129 -19.61 11.13 -1.02
C THR A 129 -19.37 12.25 0.00
N TYR A 130 -19.54 11.97 1.28
CA TYR A 130 -19.22 12.91 2.35
C TYR A 130 -17.74 13.28 2.36
N LEU A 131 -16.84 12.30 2.29
CA LEU A 131 -15.40 12.53 2.21
C LEU A 131 -15.02 13.37 0.99
N LEU A 132 -15.55 13.04 -0.21
CA LEU A 132 -15.33 13.84 -1.42
C LEU A 132 -15.68 15.31 -1.20
N THR A 133 -16.84 15.58 -0.59
CA THR A 133 -17.30 16.94 -0.29
C THR A 133 -16.39 17.64 0.73
N ALA A 134 -15.99 16.93 1.79
CA ALA A 134 -15.11 17.47 2.82
C ALA A 134 -13.73 17.82 2.25
N PHE A 135 -13.14 16.93 1.44
CA PHE A 135 -11.85 17.17 0.79
C PHE A 135 -11.91 18.35 -0.18
N GLN A 136 -12.96 18.45 -1.00
CA GLN A 136 -13.15 19.56 -1.91
C GLN A 136 -13.25 20.90 -1.17
N ALA A 137 -13.98 20.94 -0.06
CA ALA A 137 -14.09 22.14 0.78
C ALA A 137 -12.74 22.59 1.37
N GLN A 138 -11.77 21.67 1.50
CA GLN A 138 -10.41 21.93 1.98
C GLN A 138 -9.39 22.09 0.84
N GLY A 139 -9.87 22.32 -0.39
CA GLY A 139 -9.03 22.62 -1.55
C GLY A 139 -8.29 21.41 -2.14
N PHE A 140 -8.85 20.22 -1.99
CA PHE A 140 -8.39 19.04 -2.72
C PHE A 140 -9.23 18.84 -3.99
N ASP A 141 -8.55 18.77 -5.14
CA ASP A 141 -9.18 18.36 -6.41
C ASP A 141 -9.30 16.85 -6.42
N MET A 142 -10.49 16.34 -6.07
CA MET A 142 -10.76 14.92 -5.95
C MET A 142 -11.38 14.35 -7.21
N CYS A 143 -10.98 13.15 -7.59
CA CYS A 143 -11.68 12.36 -8.60
C CYS A 143 -12.73 11.48 -7.91
N ASN A 144 -13.99 11.62 -8.33
CA ASN A 144 -15.06 10.69 -7.93
C ASN A 144 -15.08 9.51 -8.90
N LEU A 145 -14.89 8.29 -8.38
CA LEU A 145 -14.97 7.05 -9.12
C LEU A 145 -16.26 6.33 -8.73
N GLU A 146 -17.28 6.39 -9.58
CA GLU A 146 -18.61 5.82 -9.30
C GLU A 146 -18.66 4.32 -9.63
N ASP A 147 -17.94 3.91 -10.68
CA ASP A 147 -17.84 2.53 -11.12
C ASP A 147 -16.39 2.15 -11.38
N TRP A 148 -16.04 0.88 -11.15
CA TRP A 148 -14.77 0.34 -11.56
C TRP A 148 -14.75 0.17 -13.08
N PRO A 149 -13.79 0.77 -13.80
CA PRO A 149 -13.69 0.56 -15.23
C PRO A 149 -13.26 -0.88 -15.55
N GLU A 150 -13.54 -1.33 -16.77
CA GLU A 150 -13.11 -2.64 -17.25
C GLU A 150 -11.59 -2.84 -17.10
N ASN A 151 -11.18 -3.97 -16.53
CA ASN A 151 -9.78 -4.31 -16.23
C ASN A 151 -9.00 -4.76 -17.47
N VAL A 152 -8.98 -3.95 -18.52
CA VAL A 152 -8.26 -4.26 -19.78
C VAL A 152 -6.78 -4.55 -19.52
N TRP A 153 -6.16 -3.87 -18.56
CA TRP A 153 -4.75 -4.11 -18.21
C TRP A 153 -4.57 -5.45 -17.51
N MET A 154 -5.43 -5.77 -16.57
CA MET A 154 -5.38 -7.05 -15.84
C MET A 154 -5.63 -8.23 -16.78
N GLU A 155 -6.56 -8.12 -17.70
CA GLU A 155 -6.80 -9.12 -18.74
C GLU A 155 -5.54 -9.37 -19.59
N LYS A 156 -4.83 -8.31 -19.98
CA LYS A 156 -3.57 -8.42 -20.74
C LYS A 156 -2.47 -9.11 -19.92
N GLN A 157 -2.34 -8.77 -18.63
CA GLN A 157 -1.31 -9.33 -17.75
C GLN A 157 -1.60 -10.79 -17.38
N MET A 158 -2.83 -11.08 -17.01
CA MET A 158 -3.23 -12.41 -16.53
C MET A 158 -3.62 -13.36 -17.69
N LYS A 159 -3.82 -12.79 -18.90
CA LYS A 159 -4.34 -13.55 -20.07
C LYS A 159 -5.67 -14.27 -19.78
N GLN A 160 -6.43 -13.74 -18.84
CA GLN A 160 -7.72 -14.24 -18.41
C GLN A 160 -8.71 -13.09 -18.38
N LYS A 161 -9.89 -13.30 -18.92
CA LYS A 161 -10.99 -12.34 -18.84
C LYS A 161 -11.81 -12.62 -17.59
N ALA A 162 -12.12 -11.58 -16.84
CA ALA A 162 -13.11 -11.63 -15.78
C ALA A 162 -14.46 -11.16 -16.33
N ASP A 163 -15.54 -11.76 -15.85
CA ASP A 163 -16.91 -11.34 -16.20
C ASP A 163 -17.36 -10.12 -15.36
N TYR A 164 -16.44 -9.59 -14.53
CA TYR A 164 -16.65 -8.47 -13.63
C TYR A 164 -15.36 -7.67 -13.46
N PRO A 165 -15.44 -6.37 -13.12
CA PRO A 165 -14.26 -5.54 -12.84
C PRO A 165 -13.66 -5.94 -11.49
N VAL A 166 -12.50 -6.59 -11.53
CA VAL A 166 -11.79 -7.04 -10.32
C VAL A 166 -11.10 -5.86 -9.65
N VAL A 167 -11.26 -5.74 -8.34
CA VAL A 167 -10.60 -4.71 -7.53
C VAL A 167 -9.07 -4.85 -7.59
N PRO A 168 -8.28 -3.73 -7.60
CA PRO A 168 -6.83 -3.78 -7.62
C PRO A 168 -6.23 -4.58 -6.48
N HIS A 169 -5.05 -5.16 -6.72
CA HIS A 169 -4.35 -6.00 -5.73
C HIS A 169 -4.11 -5.31 -4.39
N ALA A 170 -3.96 -3.99 -4.36
CA ALA A 170 -3.77 -3.23 -3.13
C ALA A 170 -4.97 -3.38 -2.16
N TYR A 171 -6.19 -3.45 -2.68
CA TYR A 171 -7.40 -3.65 -1.87
C TYR A 171 -7.68 -5.12 -1.65
N SER A 172 -7.61 -5.92 -2.70
CA SER A 172 -7.89 -7.36 -2.61
C SER A 172 -6.97 -8.07 -1.62
N PHE A 173 -5.70 -7.66 -1.52
CA PHE A 173 -4.77 -8.15 -0.52
C PHE A 173 -5.27 -7.89 0.91
N VAL A 174 -5.76 -6.68 1.20
CA VAL A 174 -6.27 -6.30 2.51
C VAL A 174 -7.51 -7.13 2.87
N TYR A 175 -8.46 -7.26 1.93
CA TYR A 175 -9.65 -8.08 2.15
C TYR A 175 -9.28 -9.53 2.46
N HIS A 176 -8.34 -10.11 1.68
CA HIS A 176 -7.99 -11.52 1.80
C HIS A 176 -7.09 -11.82 3.02
N GLN A 177 -6.04 -11.02 3.22
CA GLN A 177 -5.01 -11.32 4.21
C GLN A 177 -5.29 -10.75 5.61
N ILE A 178 -6.05 -9.65 5.69
CA ILE A 178 -6.31 -8.95 6.96
C ILE A 178 -7.76 -9.12 7.41
N MET A 179 -8.72 -9.07 6.47
CA MET A 179 -10.16 -9.06 6.77
C MET A 179 -10.82 -10.41 6.57
N SER A 180 -10.07 -11.48 6.23
CA SER A 180 -10.58 -12.85 6.03
C SER A 180 -11.71 -12.92 4.98
N ASP A 181 -11.58 -12.16 3.88
CA ASP A 181 -12.58 -11.99 2.81
C ASP A 181 -13.97 -11.52 3.30
N ASN A 182 -14.02 -10.89 4.44
CA ASN A 182 -15.25 -10.35 5.03
C ASN A 182 -15.05 -8.90 5.53
N PRO A 183 -14.72 -7.95 4.64
CA PRO A 183 -14.61 -6.54 5.03
C PRO A 183 -15.97 -5.99 5.47
N PRO A 184 -16.00 -5.04 6.44
CA PRO A 184 -17.18 -4.21 6.68
C PRO A 184 -17.46 -3.32 5.46
N PRO A 185 -18.57 -2.56 5.44
CA PRO A 185 -18.73 -1.48 4.48
C PRO A 185 -17.49 -0.58 4.46
N HIS A 186 -16.98 -0.25 3.28
CA HIS A 186 -15.68 0.42 3.21
C HIS A 186 -15.59 1.40 2.04
N VAL A 187 -14.57 2.28 2.11
CA VAL A 187 -14.27 3.28 1.09
C VAL A 187 -12.86 3.05 0.55
N PRO A 188 -12.72 2.56 -0.70
CA PRO A 188 -11.44 2.53 -1.39
C PRO A 188 -10.99 3.94 -1.79
N VAL A 189 -9.76 4.30 -1.44
CA VAL A 189 -9.10 5.55 -1.81
C VAL A 189 -7.86 5.23 -2.65
N LEU A 190 -7.84 5.70 -3.89
CA LEU A 190 -6.75 5.49 -4.83
C LEU A 190 -5.85 6.71 -4.86
N MET A 191 -4.57 6.52 -4.56
CA MET A 191 -3.56 7.59 -4.62
C MET A 191 -2.54 7.28 -5.71
N ASN A 192 -2.36 8.22 -6.66
CA ASN A 192 -1.30 8.08 -7.66
C ASN A 192 0.06 8.40 -7.04
N LEU A 193 0.69 7.44 -6.44
CA LEU A 193 2.01 7.63 -5.83
C LEU A 193 3.15 7.27 -6.79
N PHE A 194 2.86 6.50 -7.84
CA PHE A 194 3.86 5.87 -8.69
C PHE A 194 4.15 6.65 -9.99
N TYR A 195 3.12 7.18 -10.65
CA TYR A 195 3.24 7.72 -12.02
C TYR A 195 3.33 9.24 -12.03
N PRO A 196 4.52 9.83 -12.37
CA PRO A 196 4.62 11.27 -12.55
C PRO A 196 3.77 11.74 -13.75
N PRO A 197 3.40 13.02 -13.82
CA PRO A 197 3.76 14.13 -12.92
C PRO A 197 2.73 14.42 -11.81
N THR A 198 1.63 13.67 -11.71
CA THR A 198 0.49 13.97 -10.83
C THR A 198 0.58 13.32 -9.44
N GLN A 199 1.77 12.88 -9.05
CA GLN A 199 2.02 12.31 -7.72
C GLN A 199 1.87 13.38 -6.63
N PRO A 200 1.08 13.16 -5.55
CA PRO A 200 1.09 14.05 -4.41
C PRO A 200 2.45 14.02 -3.69
N SER A 201 2.88 15.17 -3.18
CA SER A 201 4.08 15.26 -2.32
C SER A 201 3.82 14.63 -0.95
N MET A 202 4.89 14.34 -0.18
CA MET A 202 4.77 13.89 1.21
C MET A 202 3.92 14.88 2.04
N ALA A 203 4.20 16.18 1.95
CA ALA A 203 3.43 17.20 2.66
C ALA A 203 1.95 17.20 2.26
N ARG A 204 1.62 16.93 0.97
CA ARG A 204 0.23 16.83 0.52
C ARG A 204 -0.47 15.58 1.07
N CYS A 205 0.25 14.47 1.21
CA CYS A 205 -0.27 13.25 1.83
C CYS A 205 -0.53 13.44 3.34
N ILE A 206 0.35 14.16 4.03
CA ILE A 206 0.17 14.53 5.45
C ILE A 206 -1.06 15.45 5.59
N GLN A 207 -1.20 16.47 4.74
CA GLN A 207 -2.39 17.34 4.73
C GLN A 207 -3.66 16.56 4.44
N PHE A 208 -3.61 15.56 3.55
CA PHE A 208 -4.73 14.66 3.28
C PHE A 208 -5.15 13.90 4.55
N GLY A 209 -4.18 13.47 5.36
CA GLY A 209 -4.43 12.82 6.65
C GLY A 209 -5.14 13.73 7.66
N ASP A 210 -4.82 15.04 7.70
CA ASP A 210 -5.53 16.00 8.56
C ASP A 210 -7.00 16.15 8.15
N VAL A 211 -7.25 16.35 6.85
CA VAL A 211 -8.62 16.49 6.35
C VAL A 211 -9.42 15.21 6.53
N LEU A 212 -8.76 14.05 6.35
CA LEU A 212 -9.40 12.75 6.57
C LEU A 212 -9.85 12.59 8.03
N ARG A 213 -8.97 12.94 8.99
CA ARG A 213 -9.31 12.96 10.42
C ARG A 213 -10.52 13.85 10.67
N ASP A 214 -10.45 15.12 10.27
CA ASP A 214 -11.52 16.10 10.53
C ASP A 214 -12.85 15.65 9.93
N ALA A 215 -12.83 15.02 8.76
CA ALA A 215 -14.01 14.48 8.11
C ALA A 215 -14.57 13.25 8.86
N ILE A 216 -13.72 12.34 9.34
CA ILE A 216 -14.14 11.17 10.12
C ILE A 216 -14.77 11.62 11.45
N GLU A 217 -14.14 12.56 12.15
CA GLU A 217 -14.66 13.09 13.43
C GLU A 217 -15.99 13.85 13.27
N ALA A 218 -16.19 14.51 12.14
CA ALA A 218 -17.42 15.23 11.85
C ALA A 218 -18.50 14.34 11.21
N TRP A 219 -18.22 13.08 10.90
CA TRP A 219 -19.20 12.13 10.39
C TRP A 219 -20.27 11.86 11.45
N PRO A 220 -21.59 11.94 11.10
CA PRO A 220 -22.66 11.94 12.11
C PRO A 220 -22.94 10.57 12.75
N GLU A 221 -22.37 9.50 12.25
CA GLU A 221 -22.57 8.16 12.78
C GLU A 221 -21.52 7.81 13.83
N ASP A 222 -21.95 7.23 14.95
CA ASP A 222 -21.05 6.72 16.00
C ASP A 222 -20.53 5.32 15.60
N VAL A 223 -19.46 5.31 14.80
CA VAL A 223 -18.87 4.09 14.22
C VAL A 223 -17.35 4.05 14.45
N ARG A 224 -16.80 2.85 14.58
CA ARG A 224 -15.36 2.59 14.63
C ARG A 224 -14.80 2.53 13.22
N VAL A 225 -13.97 3.50 12.87
CA VAL A 225 -13.37 3.61 11.54
C VAL A 225 -11.93 3.11 11.57
N ALA A 226 -11.59 2.12 10.73
CA ALA A 226 -10.21 1.79 10.44
C ALA A 226 -9.71 2.57 9.23
N VAL A 227 -8.54 3.19 9.34
CA VAL A 227 -7.81 3.78 8.20
C VAL A 227 -6.61 2.89 7.89
N ILE A 228 -6.58 2.30 6.70
CA ILE A 228 -5.63 1.26 6.32
C ILE A 228 -4.74 1.73 5.18
N ALA A 229 -3.42 1.65 5.37
CA ALA A 229 -2.42 1.86 4.33
C ALA A 229 -2.02 0.51 3.71
N SER A 230 -2.27 0.34 2.41
CA SER A 230 -1.85 -0.83 1.65
C SER A 230 -0.66 -0.50 0.77
N GLY A 231 0.52 -0.96 1.18
CA GLY A 231 1.77 -0.72 0.45
C GLY A 231 2.99 -1.28 1.20
N GLY A 232 4.16 -1.24 0.56
CA GLY A 232 5.44 -1.61 1.15
C GLY A 232 6.29 -0.41 1.56
N LEU A 233 7.43 -0.66 2.20
CA LEU A 233 8.48 0.32 2.42
C LEU A 233 9.35 0.46 1.16
N SER A 234 10.68 0.51 1.26
CA SER A 234 11.54 0.67 0.07
C SER A 234 11.40 -0.51 -0.90
N HIS A 235 11.12 -0.23 -2.16
CA HIS A 235 11.09 -1.15 -3.29
C HIS A 235 11.04 -0.39 -4.65
N PHE A 236 11.58 -0.90 -5.75
CA PHE A 236 12.10 -2.26 -6.00
C PHE A 236 13.56 -2.45 -5.59
N VAL A 237 14.21 -1.45 -5.01
CA VAL A 237 15.52 -1.59 -4.38
C VAL A 237 15.33 -1.36 -2.88
N ASN A 238 15.70 -2.34 -2.06
CA ASN A 238 15.62 -2.21 -0.60
C ASN A 238 16.68 -1.23 -0.09
N ASP A 239 16.28 -0.35 0.80
CA ASP A 239 17.14 0.54 1.55
C ASP A 239 16.79 0.44 3.03
N GLU A 240 17.44 -0.49 3.72
CA GLU A 240 17.13 -0.79 5.13
C GLU A 240 17.38 0.42 6.05
N GLU A 241 18.44 1.19 5.78
CA GLU A 241 18.75 2.40 6.55
C GLU A 241 17.63 3.43 6.39
N PHE A 242 17.17 3.63 5.16
CA PHE A 242 16.05 4.52 4.87
C PHE A 242 14.75 4.01 5.50
N ASP A 243 14.45 2.72 5.39
CA ASP A 243 13.26 2.12 5.98
C ASP A 243 13.23 2.28 7.51
N GLN A 244 14.37 2.10 8.19
CA GLN A 244 14.47 2.30 9.64
C GLN A 244 14.29 3.78 10.03
N ASP A 245 14.85 4.72 9.27
CA ASP A 245 14.62 6.16 9.46
C ASP A 245 13.14 6.52 9.29
N ILE A 246 12.48 5.99 8.26
CA ILE A 246 11.03 6.16 8.06
C ILE A 246 10.23 5.60 9.22
N LEU A 247 10.50 4.36 9.66
CA LEU A 247 9.80 3.74 10.79
C LEU A 247 9.96 4.55 12.07
N GLN A 248 11.15 5.10 12.33
CA GLN A 248 11.39 5.98 13.47
C GLN A 248 10.58 7.27 13.37
N LYS A 249 10.54 7.90 12.19
CA LYS A 249 9.74 9.12 11.97
C LYS A 249 8.24 8.86 12.14
N LEU A 250 7.75 7.71 11.62
CA LEU A 250 6.36 7.31 11.81
C LEU A 250 6.01 7.10 13.29
N ALA A 251 6.87 6.43 14.05
CA ALA A 251 6.67 6.17 15.47
C ALA A 251 6.64 7.45 16.31
N ASN A 252 7.38 8.48 15.89
CA ASN A 252 7.49 9.76 16.62
C ASN A 252 6.58 10.86 16.06
N TYR A 253 5.71 10.59 15.09
CA TYR A 253 4.89 11.61 14.43
C TYR A 253 5.72 12.77 13.85
N ASP A 254 6.91 12.46 13.30
CA ASP A 254 7.85 13.45 12.76
C ASP A 254 7.47 13.87 11.33
N TYR A 255 6.45 14.73 11.22
CA TYR A 255 5.96 15.24 9.92
C TYR A 255 6.97 16.16 9.23
N GLU A 256 7.73 16.93 10.00
CA GLU A 256 8.76 17.84 9.48
C GLU A 256 9.89 17.03 8.85
N GLY A 257 10.39 16.01 9.57
CA GLY A 257 11.40 15.10 9.08
C GLY A 257 10.98 14.34 7.83
N LEU A 258 9.73 13.83 7.78
CA LEU A 258 9.20 13.18 6.60
C LEU A 258 9.09 14.14 5.41
N SER A 259 8.59 15.36 5.63
CA SER A 259 8.43 16.37 4.57
C SER A 259 9.75 16.92 4.05
N ALA A 260 10.81 16.90 4.86
CA ALA A 260 12.14 17.34 4.47
C ALA A 260 12.88 16.36 3.54
N ILE A 261 12.43 15.10 3.47
CA ILE A 261 13.03 14.11 2.58
C ILE A 261 12.74 14.49 1.12
N PRO A 262 13.76 14.58 0.26
CA PRO A 262 13.56 14.92 -1.15
C PRO A 262 12.57 13.98 -1.85
N ASN A 263 11.66 14.54 -2.65
CA ASN A 263 10.61 13.74 -3.31
C ASN A 263 11.17 12.62 -4.22
N GLY A 264 12.40 12.76 -4.71
CA GLY A 264 13.08 11.73 -5.50
C GLY A 264 13.40 10.45 -4.73
N TRP A 265 13.37 10.46 -3.40
CA TRP A 265 13.49 9.27 -2.57
C TRP A 265 12.20 8.43 -2.56
N PHE A 266 11.06 9.08 -2.80
CA PHE A 266 9.74 8.47 -2.85
C PHE A 266 9.30 8.22 -4.30
N GLN A 267 10.13 7.52 -5.07
CA GLN A 267 9.83 7.15 -6.45
C GLN A 267 9.64 5.64 -6.58
N SER A 268 9.05 5.22 -7.69
CA SER A 268 8.75 3.82 -7.94
C SER A 268 7.89 3.22 -6.80
N GLY A 269 8.17 2.00 -6.40
CA GLY A 269 7.48 1.32 -5.31
C GLY A 269 7.60 2.05 -3.96
N THR A 270 8.79 2.55 -3.62
CA THR A 270 9.07 3.30 -2.37
C THR A 270 8.12 4.47 -2.12
N SER A 271 7.44 4.95 -3.16
CA SER A 271 6.41 6.00 -3.04
C SER A 271 5.23 5.64 -2.14
N GLU A 272 4.98 4.35 -1.88
CA GLU A 272 3.92 3.87 -0.99
C GLU A 272 4.09 4.32 0.47
N ILE A 273 5.30 4.64 0.88
CA ILE A 273 5.58 5.22 2.21
C ILE A 273 4.70 6.45 2.50
N LYS A 274 4.33 7.21 1.48
CA LYS A 274 3.47 8.40 1.63
C LYS A 274 2.08 8.06 2.20
N ILE A 275 1.56 6.84 1.95
CA ILE A 275 0.26 6.42 2.51
C ILE A 275 0.36 6.25 4.03
N TYR A 276 1.49 5.76 4.54
CA TYR A 276 1.70 5.60 5.98
C TYR A 276 1.66 6.94 6.71
N SER A 277 2.24 7.99 6.12
CA SER A 277 2.17 9.33 6.70
C SER A 277 0.74 9.87 6.77
N THR A 278 -0.10 9.53 5.81
CA THR A 278 -1.53 9.86 5.82
C THR A 278 -2.25 9.18 6.99
N VAL A 279 -2.06 7.87 7.16
CA VAL A 279 -2.67 7.11 8.27
C VAL A 279 -2.19 7.62 9.62
N MET A 280 -0.88 7.77 9.79
CA MET A 280 -0.27 8.32 10.99
C MET A 280 -0.87 9.69 11.35
N LYS A 281 -1.04 10.57 10.34
CA LYS A 281 -1.59 11.91 10.57
C LYS A 281 -3.07 11.88 10.95
N ALA A 282 -3.86 11.02 10.31
CA ALA A 282 -5.26 10.85 10.65
C ALA A 282 -5.47 10.35 12.09
N LEU A 283 -4.53 9.57 12.63
CA LEU A 283 -4.64 8.99 13.98
C LEU A 283 -3.93 9.80 15.08
N GLN A 284 -3.15 10.83 14.76
CA GLN A 284 -2.35 11.59 15.73
C GLN A 284 -3.16 12.09 16.93
N HIS A 285 -4.37 12.58 16.69
CA HIS A 285 -5.24 13.16 17.73
C HIS A 285 -5.68 12.15 18.80
N THR A 286 -5.67 10.87 18.46
CA THR A 286 -6.04 9.79 19.40
C THR A 286 -4.97 9.53 20.45
N GLY A 287 -3.74 10.00 20.24
CA GLY A 287 -2.59 9.69 21.09
C GLY A 287 -2.07 8.26 20.95
N ALA A 288 -2.61 7.47 20.03
CA ALA A 288 -2.18 6.09 19.81
C ALA A 288 -0.69 6.03 19.46
N GLN A 289 0.02 5.08 20.05
CA GLN A 289 1.42 4.83 19.72
C GLN A 289 1.53 3.78 18.62
N MET A 290 2.57 3.89 17.79
CA MET A 290 2.85 2.88 16.77
C MET A 290 3.31 1.58 17.40
N THR A 291 2.61 0.50 17.12
CA THR A 291 3.09 -0.86 17.37
C THR A 291 3.73 -1.40 16.10
N LEU A 292 5.06 -1.50 16.08
CA LEU A 292 5.79 -2.17 15.01
C LEU A 292 5.76 -3.68 15.27
N VAL A 293 4.99 -4.41 14.47
CA VAL A 293 4.90 -5.88 14.57
C VAL A 293 6.18 -6.53 14.07
N ASP A 294 6.60 -6.18 12.86
CA ASP A 294 7.89 -6.62 12.29
C ASP A 294 8.31 -5.72 11.11
N TYR A 295 9.60 -5.71 10.84
CA TYR A 295 10.21 -5.22 9.62
C TYR A 295 11.05 -6.32 8.99
N VAL A 296 10.70 -6.72 7.77
CA VAL A 296 11.35 -7.85 7.08
C VAL A 296 11.84 -7.41 5.71
N PRO A 297 13.12 -7.08 5.55
CA PRO A 297 13.68 -6.82 4.22
C PRO A 297 13.76 -8.14 3.44
N CYS A 298 13.15 -8.16 2.26
CA CYS A 298 13.07 -9.33 1.38
C CYS A 298 13.83 -9.04 0.08
N TRP A 299 14.93 -9.74 -0.14
CA TRP A 299 15.79 -9.55 -1.31
C TRP A 299 15.58 -10.62 -2.37
N ARG A 300 15.84 -10.27 -3.62
CA ARG A 300 15.79 -11.16 -4.78
C ARG A 300 17.02 -11.10 -5.68
N THR A 301 17.94 -10.15 -5.45
CA THR A 301 19.22 -10.08 -6.17
C THR A 301 20.36 -9.70 -5.25
N ALA A 302 21.61 -9.99 -5.69
CA ALA A 302 22.82 -9.66 -4.95
C ALA A 302 23.03 -8.16 -4.74
N ALA A 303 22.51 -7.31 -5.63
CA ALA A 303 22.52 -5.85 -5.49
C ALA A 303 21.45 -5.31 -4.53
N GLY A 304 20.62 -6.19 -3.94
CA GLY A 304 19.61 -5.81 -2.96
C GLY A 304 18.32 -5.29 -3.56
N THR A 305 17.95 -5.72 -4.78
CA THR A 305 16.58 -5.49 -5.23
C THR A 305 15.62 -6.38 -4.45
N GLY A 306 14.42 -5.89 -4.24
CA GLY A 306 13.43 -6.60 -3.44
C GLY A 306 12.38 -5.67 -2.88
N GLU A 307 11.96 -5.90 -1.64
CA GLU A 307 10.93 -5.11 -0.97
C GLU A 307 11.13 -5.14 0.54
N GLY A 308 11.11 -3.97 1.19
CA GLY A 308 11.03 -3.82 2.63
C GLY A 308 9.59 -4.03 3.09
N MET A 309 9.32 -5.10 3.81
CA MET A 309 8.00 -5.41 4.36
C MET A 309 7.88 -4.82 5.76
N GLY A 310 7.03 -3.79 5.92
CA GLY A 310 6.73 -3.18 7.21
C GLY A 310 5.32 -3.57 7.65
N PHE A 311 5.20 -4.03 8.89
CA PHE A 311 3.92 -4.40 9.52
C PHE A 311 3.76 -3.59 10.80
N MET A 312 2.79 -2.68 10.82
CA MET A 312 2.58 -1.77 11.95
C MET A 312 1.13 -1.34 12.05
N TYR A 313 0.72 -0.97 13.25
CA TYR A 313 -0.59 -0.39 13.49
C TYR A 313 -0.57 0.61 14.65
N TRP A 314 -1.61 1.42 14.72
CA TRP A 314 -1.91 2.33 15.83
C TRP A 314 -3.30 1.98 16.35
N ASN A 315 -3.41 1.66 17.62
CA ASN A 315 -4.70 1.39 18.24
C ASN A 315 -4.89 2.30 19.46
N PRO A 316 -5.88 3.20 19.44
CA PRO A 316 -6.15 4.10 20.58
C PRO A 316 -6.57 3.38 21.86
N GLU A 317 -7.00 2.13 21.75
CA GLU A 317 -7.46 1.32 22.89
C GLU A 317 -6.35 0.42 23.50
N GLU A 318 -5.18 0.38 22.89
CA GLU A 318 -3.97 -0.32 23.36
C GLU A 318 -2.88 0.67 23.79
#